data_6d72818a305f987d27a431c4f5b4cda4
#
_entry.id   6d72818a305f987d27a431c4f5b4cda4
#
_cell.length_a   1.000
_cell.length_b   1.000
_cell.length_c   1.000
_cell.angle_alpha   90.00
_cell.angle_beta   90.00
_cell.angle_gamma   90.00
#
_symmetry.space_group_name_H-M   'P 1'
#
loop_
_entity.id
_entity.type
_entity.pdbx_description
1 polymer ?
#
loop_
_entity_poly.entity_id
_entity_poly.type
_entity_poly.pdbx_seq_one_letter_code
_entity_poly.pdbx_strand_id
1 'polypeptide(L)'
;MVLVTDPILDALDPEQRRVATLLDRPLVVLAGAGTGKTRAITHRVAHAVREGYYAPTATLAVTFTTRAAGELKSRLAGLGVRKVSARTIHAAALSQCRYFWPTAYGSEFPALLDNPFPLVGRAANQILGNADMNLVRDLIGEIGWAKSSNVPPSRYVRLARGREVAGAEPERVAQVMEAYEKHKTSAGVVDFNDILLCAAALLAENPAVAEQIRDAYRHFVVDEYQDVSAIQHRLVALWVDGRPDICVVGDPQQAIHGFAGARADCLT
;
A
#
# COMPACT_ATOMS: atom_id res chain seq x y z
N MET A 1 -1.14 33.90 34.80
CA MET A 1 -1.51 33.15 33.59
C MET A 1 -0.59 31.96 33.51
N VAL A 2 -1.03 30.79 33.96
CA VAL A 2 -0.23 29.56 33.88
C VAL A 2 -0.20 29.19 32.42
N LEU A 3 0.97 29.24 31.80
CA LEU A 3 1.20 28.66 30.46
C LEU A 3 0.91 27.15 30.58
N VAL A 4 -0.25 26.73 30.10
CA VAL A 4 -0.55 25.29 29.98
C VAL A 4 0.42 24.77 28.94
N THR A 5 1.48 24.11 29.39
CA THR A 5 2.43 23.42 28.51
C THR A 5 1.70 22.27 27.80
N ASP A 6 1.80 22.24 26.49
CA ASP A 6 1.28 21.15 25.68
C ASP A 6 2.40 20.15 25.36
N PRO A 7 2.53 19.04 26.12
CA PRO A 7 3.65 18.13 25.96
C PRO A 7 3.71 17.47 24.57
N ILE A 8 2.59 17.49 23.80
CA ILE A 8 2.55 16.98 22.44
C ILE A 8 3.12 18.01 21.47
N LEU A 9 2.72 19.29 21.59
CA LEU A 9 3.10 20.32 20.63
C LEU A 9 4.41 21.01 20.99
N ASP A 10 4.74 21.15 22.27
CA ASP A 10 5.96 21.87 22.73
C ASP A 10 7.25 21.12 22.39
N ALA A 11 7.15 19.81 22.11
CA ALA A 11 8.26 19.00 21.65
C ALA A 11 8.61 19.20 20.16
N LEU A 12 7.80 19.96 19.39
CA LEU A 12 7.89 20.10 17.94
C LEU A 12 8.53 21.43 17.54
N ASP A 13 9.30 21.41 16.46
CA ASP A 13 9.68 22.65 15.78
C ASP A 13 8.46 23.32 15.12
N PRO A 14 8.58 24.57 14.63
CA PRO A 14 7.43 25.31 14.07
C PRO A 14 6.78 24.62 12.86
N GLU A 15 7.56 23.97 11.99
CA GLU A 15 7.04 23.27 10.80
C GLU A 15 6.31 21.98 11.19
N GLN A 16 6.92 21.19 12.06
CA GLN A 16 6.29 19.98 12.61
C GLN A 16 5.02 20.33 13.40
N ARG A 17 5.03 21.42 14.16
CA ARG A 17 3.85 21.92 14.88
C ARG A 17 2.72 22.28 13.92
N ARG A 18 3.03 22.94 12.79
CA ARG A 18 2.06 23.23 11.74
C ARG A 18 1.46 21.97 11.17
N VAL A 19 2.26 20.93 10.88
CA VAL A 19 1.78 19.62 10.44
C VAL A 19 0.85 18.99 11.48
N ALA A 20 1.20 19.08 12.77
CA ALA A 20 0.42 18.49 13.84
C ALA A 20 -0.95 19.18 14.06
N THR A 21 -1.04 20.48 13.82
CA THR A 21 -2.24 21.29 14.16
C THR A 21 -3.19 21.52 12.99
N LEU A 22 -2.75 21.36 11.73
CA LEU A 22 -3.59 21.57 10.55
C LEU A 22 -4.47 20.34 10.28
N LEU A 23 -5.64 20.23 10.93
CA LEU A 23 -6.48 19.03 10.95
C LEU A 23 -7.69 19.08 9.99
N ASP A 24 -8.05 20.24 9.48
CA ASP A 24 -9.31 20.53 8.79
C ASP A 24 -9.30 20.27 7.27
N ARG A 25 -8.21 19.71 6.73
CA ARG A 25 -8.03 19.50 5.30
C ARG A 25 -7.06 18.37 4.97
N PRO A 26 -7.09 17.84 3.74
CA PRO A 26 -6.05 16.92 3.25
C PRO A 26 -4.67 17.59 3.36
N LEU A 27 -3.68 16.83 3.77
CA LEU A 27 -2.33 17.35 3.96
C LEU A 27 -1.30 16.48 3.25
N VAL A 28 -0.46 17.12 2.46
CA VAL A 28 0.76 16.53 1.89
C VAL A 28 1.95 17.17 2.59
N VAL A 29 2.81 16.36 3.17
CA VAL A 29 4.04 16.78 3.85
C VAL A 29 5.24 16.33 3.04
N LEU A 30 5.94 17.26 2.44
CA LEU A 30 7.19 17.03 1.74
C LEU A 30 8.34 17.37 2.67
N ALA A 31 9.14 16.39 3.06
CA ALA A 31 10.18 16.60 4.05
C ALA A 31 11.36 15.64 3.82
N GLY A 32 12.57 16.17 3.83
CA GLY A 32 13.81 15.44 3.59
C GLY A 32 14.16 14.40 4.66
N ALA A 33 15.25 13.67 4.44
CA ALA A 33 15.79 12.75 5.43
C ALA A 33 16.14 13.47 6.75
N GLY A 34 15.84 12.83 7.87
CA GLY A 34 16.23 13.35 9.20
C GLY A 34 15.42 14.56 9.71
N THR A 35 14.50 15.12 8.93
CA THR A 35 13.65 16.27 9.35
C THR A 35 12.58 15.92 10.38
N GLY A 36 12.46 14.65 10.77
CA GLY A 36 11.47 14.23 11.75
C GLY A 36 10.08 13.98 11.19
N LYS A 37 9.94 13.58 9.92
CA LYS A 37 8.66 13.22 9.28
C LYS A 37 7.75 12.37 10.19
N THR A 38 8.24 11.22 10.63
CA THR A 38 7.50 10.30 11.49
C THR A 38 7.13 10.93 12.84
N ARG A 39 7.99 11.83 13.37
CA ARG A 39 7.65 12.60 14.58
C ARG A 39 6.47 13.53 14.33
N ALA A 40 6.50 14.30 13.25
CA ALA A 40 5.41 15.23 12.91
C ALA A 40 4.08 14.51 12.78
N ILE A 41 4.01 13.36 12.06
CA ILE A 41 2.74 12.63 11.88
C ILE A 41 2.27 11.90 13.14
N THR A 42 3.16 11.39 13.98
CA THR A 42 2.76 10.77 15.26
C THR A 42 2.19 11.80 16.22
N HIS A 43 2.80 12.99 16.29
CA HIS A 43 2.28 14.09 17.09
C HIS A 43 0.99 14.67 16.52
N ARG A 44 0.83 14.71 15.16
CA ARG A 44 -0.45 15.05 14.52
C ARG A 44 -1.56 14.12 14.97
N VAL A 45 -1.35 12.81 14.90
CA VAL A 45 -2.35 11.83 15.34
C VAL A 45 -2.64 11.99 16.83
N ALA A 46 -1.61 12.17 17.67
CA ALA A 46 -1.78 12.34 19.09
C ALA A 46 -2.55 13.63 19.44
N HIS A 47 -2.23 14.74 18.78
CA HIS A 47 -2.94 16.00 18.94
C HIS A 47 -4.39 15.87 18.48
N ALA A 48 -4.64 15.31 17.28
CA ALA A 48 -5.99 15.14 16.73
C ALA A 48 -6.88 14.25 17.62
N VAL A 49 -6.31 13.19 18.21
CA VAL A 49 -7.03 12.33 19.17
C VAL A 49 -7.35 13.08 20.45
N ARG A 50 -6.41 13.86 20.99
CA ARG A 50 -6.63 14.64 22.20
C ARG A 50 -7.70 15.71 22.02
N GLU A 51 -7.69 16.38 20.88
CA GLU A 51 -8.69 17.42 20.54
C GLU A 51 -10.06 16.83 20.09
N GLY A 52 -10.17 15.49 20.03
CA GLY A 52 -11.41 14.82 19.63
C GLY A 52 -11.69 14.83 18.13
N TYR A 53 -10.75 15.29 17.29
CA TYR A 53 -10.85 15.22 15.83
C TYR A 53 -10.75 13.79 15.33
N TYR A 54 -9.80 12.99 15.86
CA TYR A 54 -9.59 11.59 15.47
C TYR A 54 -10.10 10.64 16.54
N ALA A 55 -10.89 9.66 16.11
CA ALA A 55 -11.16 8.48 16.93
C ALA A 55 -10.01 7.47 16.71
N PRO A 56 -9.29 7.04 17.76
CA PRO A 56 -8.15 6.13 17.59
C PRO A 56 -8.51 4.83 16.86
N THR A 57 -9.68 4.27 17.13
CA THR A 57 -10.17 3.04 16.48
C THR A 57 -10.55 3.22 15.02
N ALA A 58 -10.88 4.45 14.60
CA ALA A 58 -11.19 4.79 13.22
C ALA A 58 -9.99 5.42 12.47
N THR A 59 -8.79 5.33 13.04
CA THR A 59 -7.55 5.85 12.43
C THR A 59 -6.73 4.70 11.87
N LEU A 60 -6.42 4.75 10.56
CA LEU A 60 -5.53 3.85 9.87
C LEU A 60 -4.24 4.58 9.50
N ALA A 61 -3.13 4.15 10.12
CA ALA A 61 -1.80 4.64 9.80
C ALA A 61 -1.03 3.55 9.04
N VAL A 62 -0.69 3.82 7.78
CA VAL A 62 -0.02 2.84 6.94
C VAL A 62 1.38 3.31 6.54
N THR A 63 2.26 2.34 6.37
CA THR A 63 3.64 2.53 5.96
C THR A 63 4.10 1.38 5.08
N PHE A 64 5.32 1.48 4.56
CA PHE A 64 5.84 0.51 3.60
C PHE A 64 6.31 -0.81 4.25
N THR A 65 6.93 -0.76 5.45
CA THR A 65 7.52 -1.95 6.08
C THR A 65 6.87 -2.29 7.43
N THR A 66 6.90 -3.57 7.80
CA THR A 66 6.42 -4.05 9.10
C THR A 66 7.20 -3.41 10.26
N ARG A 67 8.50 -3.17 10.07
CA ARG A 67 9.34 -2.49 11.07
C ARG A 67 8.86 -1.05 11.30
N ALA A 68 8.64 -0.28 10.23
CA ALA A 68 8.15 1.09 10.33
C ALA A 68 6.75 1.14 10.95
N ALA A 69 5.87 0.19 10.63
CA ALA A 69 4.55 0.08 11.27
C ALA A 69 4.66 -0.18 12.79
N GLY A 70 5.59 -1.04 13.21
CA GLY A 70 5.87 -1.29 14.62
C GLY A 70 6.42 -0.06 15.34
N GLU A 71 7.34 0.68 14.71
CA GLU A 71 7.88 1.92 15.23
C GLU A 71 6.80 3.01 15.38
N LEU A 72 5.96 3.19 14.36
CA LEU A 72 4.84 4.13 14.39
C LEU A 72 3.88 3.81 15.54
N LYS A 73 3.52 2.54 15.71
CA LYS A 73 2.69 2.07 16.82
C LYS A 73 3.32 2.34 18.19
N SER A 74 4.62 2.09 18.33
CA SER A 74 5.36 2.33 19.60
C SER A 74 5.41 3.82 19.94
N ARG A 75 5.68 4.68 18.95
CA ARG A 75 5.71 6.15 19.13
C ARG A 75 4.35 6.70 19.53
N LEU A 76 3.26 6.24 18.87
CA LEU A 76 1.89 6.62 19.25
C LEU A 76 1.54 6.19 20.67
N ALA A 77 1.93 4.97 21.07
CA ALA A 77 1.72 4.49 22.43
C ALA A 77 2.49 5.34 23.47
N GLY A 78 3.72 5.76 23.15
CA GLY A 78 4.52 6.69 23.97
C GLY A 78 3.88 8.07 24.14
N LEU A 79 3.07 8.51 23.18
CA LEU A 79 2.27 9.74 23.24
C LEU A 79 0.88 9.53 23.89
N GLY A 80 0.63 8.36 24.48
CA GLY A 80 -0.63 8.04 25.14
C GLY A 80 -1.74 7.57 24.18
N VAL A 81 -1.48 7.47 22.88
CA VAL A 81 -2.46 7.07 21.87
C VAL A 81 -2.36 5.57 21.62
N ARG A 82 -3.44 4.88 21.94
CA ARG A 82 -3.57 3.43 21.72
C ARG A 82 -4.75 3.15 20.79
N LYS A 83 -4.83 1.93 20.27
CA LYS A 83 -5.90 1.45 19.37
C LYS A 83 -5.90 2.04 17.95
N VAL A 84 -4.91 2.85 17.57
CA VAL A 84 -4.69 3.20 16.17
C VAL A 84 -4.24 1.97 15.40
N SER A 85 -4.84 1.73 14.23
CA SER A 85 -4.43 0.64 13.34
C SER A 85 -3.17 1.04 12.57
N ALA A 86 -1.99 0.75 13.13
CA ALA A 86 -0.70 0.98 12.47
C ALA A 86 -0.19 -0.30 11.84
N ARG A 87 -0.08 -0.35 10.48
CA ARG A 87 0.32 -1.56 9.72
C ARG A 87 0.84 -1.22 8.34
N THR A 88 1.32 -2.22 7.60
CA THR A 88 1.64 -2.02 6.17
C THR A 88 0.36 -1.96 5.34
N ILE A 89 0.44 -1.34 4.14
CA ILE A 89 -0.68 -1.31 3.19
C ILE A 89 -1.14 -2.74 2.85
N HIS A 90 -0.22 -3.67 2.59
CA HIS A 90 -0.53 -5.08 2.33
C HIS A 90 -1.24 -5.76 3.51
N ALA A 91 -0.79 -5.51 4.75
CA ALA A 91 -1.42 -6.11 5.93
C ALA A 91 -2.84 -5.55 6.16
N ALA A 92 -3.07 -4.28 5.86
CA ALA A 92 -4.41 -3.68 5.91
C ALA A 92 -5.32 -4.32 4.85
N ALA A 93 -4.85 -4.38 3.60
CA ALA A 93 -5.54 -4.97 2.47
C ALA A 93 -5.91 -6.44 2.72
N LEU A 94 -4.93 -7.25 3.15
CA LEU A 94 -5.16 -8.67 3.44
C LEU A 94 -6.20 -8.88 4.54
N SER A 95 -6.16 -8.07 5.60
CA SER A 95 -7.16 -8.14 6.68
C SER A 95 -8.56 -7.83 6.18
N GLN A 96 -8.71 -6.84 5.30
CA GLN A 96 -9.99 -6.49 4.69
C GLN A 96 -10.48 -7.57 3.73
N CYS A 97 -9.60 -8.09 2.86
CA CYS A 97 -9.94 -9.20 1.97
C CYS A 97 -10.44 -10.41 2.78
N ARG A 98 -9.70 -10.86 3.77
CA ARG A 98 -10.11 -12.02 4.58
C ARG A 98 -11.45 -11.83 5.30
N TYR A 99 -11.74 -10.62 5.75
CA TYR A 99 -12.97 -10.33 6.48
C TYR A 99 -14.19 -10.20 5.57
N PHE A 100 -14.04 -9.50 4.44
CA PHE A 100 -15.17 -9.15 3.58
C PHE A 100 -15.38 -10.09 2.38
N TRP A 101 -14.38 -10.92 2.05
CA TRP A 101 -14.47 -11.82 0.89
C TRP A 101 -15.67 -12.78 0.94
N PRO A 102 -15.97 -13.43 2.10
CA PRO A 102 -17.14 -14.27 2.20
C PRO A 102 -18.45 -13.54 1.90
N THR A 103 -18.57 -12.31 2.39
CA THR A 103 -19.77 -11.48 2.15
C THR A 103 -19.88 -11.03 0.70
N ALA A 104 -18.76 -10.66 0.07
CA ALA A 104 -18.72 -10.10 -1.28
C ALA A 104 -18.83 -11.19 -2.37
N TYR A 105 -18.18 -12.34 -2.16
CA TYR A 105 -18.01 -13.36 -3.21
C TYR A 105 -18.51 -14.76 -2.82
N GLY A 106 -19.06 -14.95 -1.62
CA GLY A 106 -19.64 -16.21 -1.17
C GLY A 106 -18.64 -17.33 -0.90
N SER A 107 -17.35 -17.04 -0.79
CA SER A 107 -16.26 -17.99 -0.51
C SER A 107 -15.21 -17.39 0.39
N GLU A 108 -14.38 -18.20 1.01
CA GLU A 108 -13.21 -17.73 1.74
C GLU A 108 -12.18 -17.07 0.80
N PHE A 109 -11.40 -16.13 1.34
CA PHE A 109 -10.29 -15.54 0.59
C PHE A 109 -9.26 -16.63 0.25
N PRO A 110 -8.79 -16.71 -1.02
CA PRO A 110 -7.87 -17.75 -1.45
C PRO A 110 -6.60 -17.80 -0.59
N ALA A 111 -5.99 -18.99 -0.51
CA ALA A 111 -4.74 -19.16 0.22
C ALA A 111 -3.59 -18.37 -0.42
N LEU A 112 -2.69 -17.84 0.42
CA LEU A 112 -1.50 -17.16 -0.10
C LEU A 112 -0.50 -18.18 -0.62
N LEU A 113 0.04 -17.91 -1.80
CA LEU A 113 1.12 -18.66 -2.42
C LEU A 113 2.45 -18.19 -1.82
N ASP A 114 3.11 -19.06 -1.06
CA ASP A 114 4.40 -18.74 -0.41
C ASP A 114 5.53 -18.60 -1.42
N ASN A 115 5.54 -19.45 -2.44
CA ASN A 115 6.58 -19.48 -3.45
C ASN A 115 5.99 -19.51 -4.86
N PRO A 116 6.11 -18.42 -5.65
CA PRO A 116 5.59 -18.37 -7.00
C PRO A 116 6.42 -19.17 -8.02
N PHE A 117 7.67 -19.51 -7.68
CA PHE A 117 8.64 -20.09 -8.60
C PHE A 117 8.12 -21.34 -9.36
N PRO A 118 7.47 -22.34 -8.70
CA PRO A 118 6.97 -23.52 -9.41
C PRO A 118 5.86 -23.20 -10.42
N LEU A 119 4.96 -22.28 -10.08
CA LEU A 119 3.85 -21.92 -10.96
C LEU A 119 4.30 -21.03 -12.12
N VAL A 120 5.21 -20.09 -11.88
CA VAL A 120 5.82 -19.27 -12.93
C VAL A 120 6.68 -20.15 -13.84
N GLY A 121 7.48 -21.08 -13.30
CA GLY A 121 8.25 -22.03 -14.08
C GLY A 121 7.38 -22.93 -14.98
N ARG A 122 6.24 -23.40 -14.47
CA ARG A 122 5.25 -24.14 -15.27
C ARG A 122 4.68 -23.29 -16.40
N ALA A 123 4.28 -22.05 -16.12
CA ALA A 123 3.76 -21.13 -17.12
C ALA A 123 4.82 -20.78 -18.18
N ALA A 124 6.06 -20.51 -17.76
CA ALA A 124 7.18 -20.24 -18.65
C ALA A 124 7.47 -21.42 -19.57
N ASN A 125 7.57 -22.65 -19.03
CA ASN A 125 7.79 -23.84 -19.86
C ASN A 125 6.64 -24.12 -20.84
N GLN A 126 5.40 -23.87 -20.41
CA GLN A 126 4.24 -24.02 -21.28
C GLN A 126 4.28 -23.07 -22.49
N ILE A 127 4.75 -21.84 -22.29
CA ILE A 127 4.72 -20.79 -23.30
C ILE A 127 6.04 -20.73 -24.09
N LEU A 128 7.19 -20.82 -23.42
CA LEU A 128 8.52 -20.62 -24.01
C LEU A 128 9.23 -21.93 -24.37
N GLY A 129 8.74 -23.07 -23.85
CA GLY A 129 9.28 -24.40 -24.10
C GLY A 129 10.37 -24.80 -23.11
N ASN A 130 11.44 -24.07 -22.98
CA ASN A 130 12.54 -24.38 -22.06
C ASN A 130 12.97 -23.11 -21.30
N ALA A 131 12.51 -22.97 -20.08
CA ALA A 131 12.83 -21.86 -19.22
C ALA A 131 13.82 -22.29 -18.11
N ASP A 132 15.00 -21.71 -18.13
CA ASP A 132 15.97 -21.92 -17.05
C ASP A 132 15.57 -21.14 -15.77
N MET A 133 16.32 -21.37 -14.70
CA MET A 133 16.05 -20.76 -13.40
C MET A 133 16.23 -19.24 -13.41
N ASN A 134 17.11 -18.69 -14.25
CA ASN A 134 17.34 -17.26 -14.31
C ASN A 134 16.16 -16.56 -15.00
N LEU A 135 15.74 -17.10 -16.15
CA LEU A 135 14.55 -16.60 -16.85
C LEU A 135 13.29 -16.64 -15.96
N VAL A 136 13.11 -17.71 -15.16
CA VAL A 136 11.98 -17.79 -14.22
C VAL A 136 12.07 -16.69 -13.14
N ARG A 137 13.27 -16.37 -12.63
CA ARG A 137 13.46 -15.26 -11.67
C ARG A 137 13.15 -13.91 -12.29
N ASP A 138 13.60 -13.67 -13.51
CA ASP A 138 13.34 -12.44 -14.26
C ASP A 138 11.84 -12.27 -14.52
N LEU A 139 11.15 -13.34 -14.92
CA LEU A 139 9.70 -13.36 -15.07
C LEU A 139 8.94 -13.08 -13.76
N ILE A 140 9.39 -13.63 -12.63
CA ILE A 140 8.81 -13.33 -11.32
C ILE A 140 8.94 -11.85 -11.01
N GLY A 141 10.12 -11.27 -11.24
CA GLY A 141 10.36 -9.82 -11.06
C GLY A 141 9.45 -8.98 -11.96
N GLU A 142 9.32 -9.37 -13.22
CA GLU A 142 8.50 -8.65 -14.19
C GLU A 142 6.99 -8.76 -13.91
N ILE A 143 6.51 -9.94 -13.50
CA ILE A 143 5.13 -10.14 -13.01
C ILE A 143 4.87 -9.25 -11.80
N GLY A 144 5.81 -9.20 -10.85
CA GLY A 144 5.72 -8.36 -9.66
C GLY A 144 5.62 -6.87 -10.02
N TRP A 145 6.47 -6.41 -10.94
CA TRP A 145 6.41 -5.04 -11.45
C TRP A 145 5.09 -4.74 -12.14
N ALA A 146 4.62 -5.61 -13.03
CA ALA A 146 3.36 -5.42 -13.76
C ALA A 146 2.17 -5.26 -12.80
N LYS A 147 2.07 -6.11 -11.77
CA LYS A 147 1.03 -6.03 -10.73
C LYS A 147 1.14 -4.76 -9.91
N SER A 148 2.35 -4.42 -9.43
CA SER A 148 2.59 -3.20 -8.66
C SER A 148 2.29 -1.94 -9.46
N SER A 149 2.57 -1.96 -10.77
CA SER A 149 2.26 -0.87 -11.71
C SER A 149 0.81 -0.89 -12.19
N ASN A 150 -0.01 -1.85 -11.73
CA ASN A 150 -1.40 -2.05 -12.18
C ASN A 150 -1.51 -2.24 -13.71
N VAL A 151 -0.56 -3.00 -14.27
CA VAL A 151 -0.50 -3.34 -15.70
C VAL A 151 -1.02 -4.77 -15.90
N PRO A 152 -2.22 -4.97 -16.44
CA PRO A 152 -2.71 -6.30 -16.74
C PRO A 152 -1.96 -6.92 -17.95
N PRO A 153 -1.91 -8.26 -18.07
CA PRO A 153 -1.22 -8.94 -19.19
C PRO A 153 -1.66 -8.42 -20.55
N SER A 154 -2.95 -8.16 -20.76
CA SER A 154 -3.52 -7.63 -22.01
C SER A 154 -2.99 -6.26 -22.42
N ARG A 155 -2.41 -5.49 -21.51
CA ARG A 155 -1.83 -4.17 -21.77
C ARG A 155 -0.31 -4.15 -21.64
N TYR A 156 0.29 -5.28 -21.27
CA TYR A 156 1.72 -5.37 -20.97
C TYR A 156 2.58 -4.87 -22.12
N VAL A 157 2.43 -5.40 -23.32
CA VAL A 157 3.24 -5.02 -24.50
C VAL A 157 3.25 -3.50 -24.74
N ARG A 158 2.12 -2.84 -24.52
CA ARG A 158 1.99 -1.39 -24.73
C ARG A 158 2.60 -0.57 -23.59
N LEU A 159 2.42 -1.01 -22.34
CA LEU A 159 2.76 -0.22 -21.15
C LEU A 159 4.15 -0.53 -20.60
N ALA A 160 4.72 -1.68 -20.96
CA ALA A 160 6.06 -2.11 -20.53
C ALA A 160 7.18 -1.70 -21.50
N ARG A 161 6.97 -0.66 -22.32
CA ARG A 161 7.97 -0.18 -23.28
C ARG A 161 9.28 0.16 -22.60
N GLY A 162 10.38 -0.36 -23.15
CA GLY A 162 11.72 -0.17 -22.60
C GLY A 162 12.08 -1.12 -21.44
N ARG A 163 11.20 -2.06 -21.10
CA ARG A 163 11.51 -3.17 -20.20
C ARG A 163 11.81 -4.40 -21.03
N GLU A 164 12.81 -5.15 -20.58
CA GLU A 164 13.28 -6.35 -21.26
C GLU A 164 13.37 -7.50 -20.27
N VAL A 165 12.89 -8.65 -20.67
CA VAL A 165 13.14 -9.93 -20.01
C VAL A 165 14.04 -10.74 -20.92
N ALA A 166 15.26 -11.02 -20.46
CA ALA A 166 16.25 -11.72 -21.29
C ALA A 166 15.70 -13.06 -21.77
N GLY A 167 15.74 -13.30 -23.10
CA GLY A 167 15.29 -14.55 -23.70
C GLY A 167 13.77 -14.66 -23.96
N ALA A 168 12.99 -13.58 -23.78
CA ALA A 168 11.56 -13.60 -24.07
C ALA A 168 11.05 -12.28 -24.67
N GLU A 169 10.38 -12.36 -25.80
CA GLU A 169 9.70 -11.22 -26.41
C GLU A 169 8.52 -10.75 -25.53
N PRO A 170 8.18 -9.44 -25.52
CA PRO A 170 7.13 -8.89 -24.67
C PRO A 170 5.77 -9.60 -24.79
N GLU A 171 5.39 -10.03 -25.99
CA GLU A 171 4.17 -10.77 -26.25
C GLU A 171 4.19 -12.15 -25.56
N ARG A 172 5.34 -12.81 -25.53
CA ARG A 172 5.53 -14.08 -24.86
C ARG A 172 5.51 -13.93 -23.35
N VAL A 173 6.11 -12.83 -22.84
CA VAL A 173 6.03 -12.47 -21.42
C VAL A 173 4.57 -12.25 -21.00
N ALA A 174 3.77 -11.52 -21.77
CA ALA A 174 2.34 -11.36 -21.51
C ALA A 174 1.59 -12.70 -21.48
N GLN A 175 1.89 -13.61 -22.39
CA GLN A 175 1.31 -14.97 -22.40
C GLN A 175 1.71 -15.78 -21.17
N VAL A 176 2.97 -15.66 -20.70
CA VAL A 176 3.41 -16.30 -19.45
C VAL A 176 2.63 -15.74 -18.25
N MET A 177 2.43 -14.42 -18.20
CA MET A 177 1.61 -13.80 -17.15
C MET A 177 0.19 -14.37 -17.13
N GLU A 178 -0.46 -14.47 -18.29
CA GLU A 178 -1.81 -15.04 -18.39
C GLU A 178 -1.85 -16.53 -17.97
N ALA A 179 -0.87 -17.33 -18.40
CA ALA A 179 -0.76 -18.73 -17.99
C ALA A 179 -0.55 -18.87 -16.48
N TYR A 180 0.29 -18.01 -15.89
CA TYR A 180 0.51 -17.97 -14.45
C TYR A 180 -0.77 -17.65 -13.67
N GLU A 181 -1.56 -16.65 -14.11
CA GLU A 181 -2.84 -16.34 -13.49
C GLU A 181 -3.82 -17.53 -13.56
N LYS A 182 -3.90 -18.22 -14.71
CA LYS A 182 -4.71 -19.45 -14.87
C LYS A 182 -4.25 -20.55 -13.91
N HIS A 183 -2.94 -20.75 -13.76
CA HIS A 183 -2.42 -21.76 -12.84
C HIS A 183 -2.75 -21.44 -11.38
N LYS A 184 -2.65 -20.17 -10.95
CA LYS A 184 -3.07 -19.75 -9.61
C LYS A 184 -4.55 -19.97 -9.36
N THR A 185 -5.39 -19.56 -10.31
CA THR A 185 -6.85 -19.76 -10.24
C THR A 185 -7.19 -21.24 -10.10
N SER A 186 -6.57 -22.09 -10.91
CA SER A 186 -6.79 -23.54 -10.86
C SER A 186 -6.32 -24.17 -9.54
N ALA A 187 -5.30 -23.58 -8.91
CA ALA A 187 -4.79 -24.02 -7.61
C ALA A 187 -5.53 -23.39 -6.41
N GLY A 188 -6.46 -22.46 -6.63
CA GLY A 188 -7.19 -21.75 -5.58
C GLY A 188 -6.29 -20.85 -4.73
N VAL A 189 -5.24 -20.27 -5.31
CA VAL A 189 -4.27 -19.44 -4.60
C VAL A 189 -4.12 -18.06 -5.21
N VAL A 190 -3.65 -17.11 -4.39
CA VAL A 190 -3.23 -15.76 -4.79
C VAL A 190 -1.81 -15.50 -4.32
N ASP A 191 -1.02 -14.75 -5.09
CA ASP A 191 0.31 -14.34 -4.64
C ASP A 191 0.27 -13.05 -3.81
N PHE A 192 1.44 -12.66 -3.29
CA PHE A 192 1.55 -11.49 -2.41
C PHE A 192 1.09 -10.19 -3.10
N ASN A 193 1.37 -10.01 -4.40
CA ASN A 193 0.95 -8.83 -5.13
C ASN A 193 -0.55 -8.81 -5.43
N ASP A 194 -1.19 -9.97 -5.52
CA ASP A 194 -2.64 -10.06 -5.71
C ASP A 194 -3.43 -9.49 -4.53
N ILE A 195 -2.88 -9.48 -3.34
CA ILE A 195 -3.56 -8.92 -2.14
C ILE A 195 -4.07 -7.51 -2.42
N LEU A 196 -3.23 -6.67 -3.04
CA LEU A 196 -3.61 -5.28 -3.33
C LEU A 196 -4.62 -5.18 -4.48
N LEU A 197 -4.46 -6.01 -5.51
CA LEU A 197 -5.40 -6.08 -6.62
C LEU A 197 -6.77 -6.56 -6.15
N CYS A 198 -6.82 -7.62 -5.33
CA CYS A 198 -8.04 -8.15 -4.72
C CYS A 198 -8.72 -7.11 -3.82
N ALA A 199 -7.96 -6.40 -2.99
CA ALA A 199 -8.52 -5.35 -2.13
C ALA A 199 -9.08 -4.17 -2.95
N ALA A 200 -8.38 -3.77 -4.02
CA ALA A 200 -8.87 -2.73 -4.91
C ALA A 200 -10.13 -3.15 -5.66
N ALA A 201 -10.20 -4.39 -6.15
CA ALA A 201 -11.39 -4.95 -6.78
C ALA A 201 -12.56 -5.05 -5.78
N LEU A 202 -12.31 -5.56 -4.57
CA LEU A 202 -13.30 -5.66 -3.49
C LEU A 202 -13.98 -4.31 -3.23
N LEU A 203 -13.20 -3.24 -3.09
CA LEU A 203 -13.71 -1.88 -2.87
C LEU A 203 -14.42 -1.29 -4.09
N ALA A 204 -13.91 -1.56 -5.29
CA ALA A 204 -14.47 -0.98 -6.52
C ALA A 204 -15.78 -1.67 -6.96
N GLU A 205 -15.90 -2.97 -6.73
CA GLU A 205 -17.01 -3.79 -7.21
C GLU A 205 -18.12 -3.98 -6.17
N ASN A 206 -17.83 -3.72 -4.87
CA ASN A 206 -18.77 -3.94 -3.77
C ASN A 206 -18.99 -2.65 -2.96
N PRO A 207 -19.87 -1.74 -3.41
CA PRO A 207 -20.09 -0.44 -2.74
C PRO A 207 -20.45 -0.56 -1.26
N ALA A 208 -21.26 -1.55 -0.88
CA ALA A 208 -21.66 -1.76 0.51
C ALA A 208 -20.47 -2.18 1.40
N VAL A 209 -19.54 -2.98 0.87
CA VAL A 209 -18.29 -3.33 1.58
C VAL A 209 -17.38 -2.12 1.67
N ALA A 210 -17.26 -1.35 0.59
CA ALA A 210 -16.46 -0.14 0.56
C ALA A 210 -16.93 0.88 1.61
N GLU A 211 -18.24 1.07 1.75
CA GLU A 211 -18.82 1.94 2.76
C GLU A 211 -18.50 1.47 4.18
N GLN A 212 -18.65 0.18 4.48
CA GLN A 212 -18.30 -0.38 5.77
C GLN A 212 -16.83 -0.18 6.13
N ILE A 213 -15.91 -0.35 5.16
CA ILE A 213 -14.47 -0.13 5.36
C ILE A 213 -14.20 1.35 5.63
N ARG A 214 -14.85 2.26 4.89
CA ARG A 214 -14.71 3.71 5.06
C ARG A 214 -15.31 4.21 6.38
N ASP A 215 -16.35 3.58 6.87
CA ASP A 215 -16.92 3.90 8.19
C ASP A 215 -16.03 3.40 9.33
N ALA A 216 -15.38 2.25 9.14
CA ALA A 216 -14.42 1.73 10.10
C ALA A 216 -13.13 2.58 10.15
N TYR A 217 -12.71 3.16 9.02
CA TYR A 217 -11.51 3.98 8.91
C TYR A 217 -11.82 5.34 8.30
N ARG A 218 -11.92 6.36 9.16
CA ARG A 218 -12.24 7.74 8.75
C ARG A 218 -11.02 8.60 8.57
N HIS A 219 -9.92 8.28 9.27
CA HIS A 219 -8.71 9.10 9.31
C HIS A 219 -7.53 8.28 8.80
N PHE A 220 -6.83 8.81 7.81
CA PHE A 220 -5.72 8.14 7.13
C PHE A 220 -4.41 8.89 7.32
N VAL A 221 -3.37 8.17 7.68
CA VAL A 221 -1.99 8.66 7.66
C VAL A 221 -1.16 7.68 6.86
N VAL A 222 -0.49 8.17 5.82
CA VAL A 222 0.37 7.35 4.96
C VAL A 222 1.79 7.89 5.02
N ASP A 223 2.69 7.09 5.59
CA ASP A 223 4.12 7.42 5.68
C ASP A 223 4.89 6.79 4.50
N GLU A 224 6.03 7.39 4.14
CA GLU A 224 6.90 6.97 3.04
C GLU A 224 6.17 6.90 1.69
N TYR A 225 5.34 7.90 1.40
CA TYR A 225 4.47 7.89 0.21
C TYR A 225 5.24 7.90 -1.12
N GLN A 226 6.50 8.32 -1.15
CA GLN A 226 7.36 8.24 -2.34
C GLN A 226 7.61 6.81 -2.81
N ASP A 227 7.47 5.82 -1.92
CA ASP A 227 7.66 4.41 -2.23
C ASP A 227 6.35 3.68 -2.62
N VAL A 228 5.23 4.41 -2.66
CA VAL A 228 3.91 3.87 -2.98
C VAL A 228 3.82 3.52 -4.46
N SER A 229 3.49 2.27 -4.77
CA SER A 229 3.26 1.82 -6.14
C SER A 229 1.90 2.27 -6.68
N ALA A 230 1.70 2.15 -8.01
CA ALA A 230 0.44 2.57 -8.64
C ALA A 230 -0.79 1.84 -8.07
N ILE A 231 -0.69 0.55 -7.76
CA ILE A 231 -1.81 -0.20 -7.15
C ILE A 231 -2.03 0.21 -5.70
N GLN A 232 -0.97 0.52 -4.94
CA GLN A 232 -1.10 1.03 -3.57
C GLN A 232 -1.74 2.42 -3.56
N HIS A 233 -1.31 3.32 -4.45
CA HIS A 233 -1.93 4.64 -4.62
C HIS A 233 -3.42 4.51 -4.94
N ARG A 234 -3.78 3.64 -5.90
CA ARG A 234 -5.19 3.35 -6.23
C ARG A 234 -5.97 2.85 -5.02
N LEU A 235 -5.39 1.96 -4.23
CA LEU A 235 -6.05 1.42 -3.03
C LEU A 235 -6.27 2.50 -1.97
N VAL A 236 -5.26 3.36 -1.72
CA VAL A 236 -5.40 4.51 -0.82
C VAL A 236 -6.52 5.44 -1.32
N ALA A 237 -6.57 5.74 -2.62
CA ALA A 237 -7.63 6.56 -3.21
C ALA A 237 -9.02 5.93 -3.01
N LEU A 238 -9.16 4.61 -3.14
CA LEU A 238 -10.43 3.89 -2.89
C LEU A 238 -10.83 3.89 -1.41
N TRP A 239 -9.88 3.85 -0.49
CA TRP A 239 -10.15 3.98 0.94
C TRP A 239 -10.64 5.37 1.30
N VAL A 240 -9.98 6.40 0.78
CA VAL A 240 -10.26 7.81 1.09
C VAL A 240 -11.54 8.31 0.41
N ASP A 241 -11.74 7.96 -0.86
CA ASP A 241 -12.93 8.30 -1.67
C ASP A 241 -13.31 9.79 -1.59
N GLY A 242 -12.33 10.67 -1.77
CA GLY A 242 -12.55 12.12 -1.75
C GLY A 242 -12.75 12.75 -0.36
N ARG A 243 -12.67 12.00 0.73
CA ARG A 243 -12.75 12.54 2.09
C ARG A 243 -11.52 13.39 2.42
N PRO A 244 -11.67 14.46 3.23
CA PRO A 244 -10.57 15.36 3.54
C PRO A 244 -9.57 14.82 4.56
N ASP A 245 -9.91 13.75 5.29
CA ASP A 245 -9.16 13.27 6.45
C ASP A 245 -7.99 12.36 6.09
N ILE A 246 -7.10 12.87 5.25
CA ILE A 246 -5.86 12.18 4.88
C ILE A 246 -4.64 13.06 5.10
N CYS A 247 -3.59 12.48 5.64
CA CYS A 247 -2.25 13.05 5.69
C CYS A 247 -1.27 12.09 5.04
N VAL A 248 -0.62 12.50 3.96
CA VAL A 248 0.46 11.75 3.32
C VAL A 248 1.79 12.43 3.56
N VAL A 249 2.82 11.64 3.79
CA VAL A 249 4.17 12.13 4.09
C VAL A 249 5.18 11.39 3.23
N GLY A 250 6.10 12.13 2.63
CA GLY A 250 7.13 11.55 1.81
C GLY A 250 8.25 12.51 1.45
N ASP A 251 9.30 11.94 0.88
CA ASP A 251 10.43 12.67 0.34
C ASP A 251 10.65 12.26 -1.12
N PRO A 252 10.26 13.11 -2.09
CA PRO A 252 10.44 12.78 -3.51
C PRO A 252 11.88 12.49 -3.91
N GLN A 253 12.87 13.00 -3.15
CA GLN A 253 14.29 12.78 -3.40
C GLN A 253 14.79 11.41 -2.90
N GLN A 254 14.02 10.74 -2.05
CA GLN A 254 14.33 9.41 -1.51
C GLN A 254 13.59 8.27 -2.20
N ALA A 255 12.92 8.49 -3.32
CA ALA A 255 12.25 7.44 -4.07
C ALA A 255 13.26 6.43 -4.65
N ILE A 256 13.45 5.30 -3.96
CA ILE A 256 14.41 4.25 -4.35
C ILE A 256 13.75 3.01 -4.95
N HIS A 257 12.43 2.88 -4.85
CA HIS A 257 11.67 1.70 -5.29
C HIS A 257 11.02 1.83 -6.68
N GLY A 258 11.51 2.74 -7.54
CA GLY A 258 11.01 2.91 -8.90
C GLY A 258 11.06 1.63 -9.75
N PHE A 259 12.05 0.76 -9.53
CA PHE A 259 12.16 -0.55 -10.19
C PHE A 259 11.02 -1.51 -9.80
N ALA A 260 10.42 -1.35 -8.61
CA ALA A 260 9.28 -2.12 -8.13
C ALA A 260 7.92 -1.44 -8.41
N GLY A 261 7.89 -0.41 -9.27
CA GLY A 261 6.66 0.30 -9.66
C GLY A 261 6.27 1.47 -8.75
N ALA A 262 7.15 1.92 -7.83
CA ALA A 262 6.91 3.12 -7.03
C ALA A 262 6.88 4.38 -7.91
N ARG A 263 6.02 5.33 -7.57
CA ARG A 263 5.77 6.56 -8.32
C ARG A 263 5.85 7.78 -7.40
N ALA A 264 7.00 8.46 -7.40
CA ALA A 264 7.19 9.69 -6.63
C ALA A 264 6.29 10.85 -7.11
N ASP A 265 5.86 10.81 -8.38
CA ASP A 265 4.91 11.78 -8.97
C ASP A 265 3.51 11.75 -8.33
N CYS A 266 3.18 10.72 -7.55
CA CYS A 266 1.95 10.68 -6.77
C CYS A 266 1.96 11.65 -5.57
N LEU A 267 3.11 12.27 -5.23
CA LEU A 267 3.26 13.27 -4.17
C LEU A 267 3.06 14.71 -4.67
N THR A 268 3.13 14.93 -5.96
CA THR A 268 3.00 16.24 -6.61
C THR A 268 1.72 16.31 -7.42
#